data_67a66d0bd77ff335781e0b72047ef0da
#
_entry.id   67a66d0bd77ff335781e0b72047ef0da
#
_cell.length_a   1.000
_cell.length_b   1.000
_cell.length_c   1.000
_cell.angle_alpha   90.00
_cell.angle_beta   90.00
_cell.angle_gamma   90.00
#
_symmetry.space_group_name_H-M   'P 1'
#
loop_
_entity.id
_entity.type
_entity.pdbx_description
1 polymer ?
#
loop_
_entity_poly.entity_id
_entity_poly.type
_entity_poly.pdbx_seq_one_letter_code
_entity_poly.pdbx_strand_id
1 'polypeptide(L)'
;ASAEPYLIDYDFDAHGQIQNRYCRSDHYMYARTGIPIAYISRGYHQDYHLVTDEPQYINYEGLAKVAGFVRDVAVAVANRDDRVRVDKPKPNPLAACQQ
;
A
#
# COMPACT_ATOMS: atom_id res chain seq x y z
N ALA A 1 -12.27 9.45 -0.01
CA ALA A 1 -12.33 8.91 -1.38
C ALA A 1 -13.28 7.72 -1.50
N SER A 2 -13.42 6.90 -0.48
CA SER A 2 -14.34 5.75 -0.51
C SER A 2 -15.72 6.16 0.00
N ALA A 3 -16.77 5.58 -0.59
CA ALA A 3 -18.15 5.76 -0.15
C ALA A 3 -18.45 5.01 1.15
N GLU A 4 -17.68 3.97 1.48
CA GLU A 4 -17.83 3.19 2.70
C GLU A 4 -16.80 3.62 3.74
N PRO A 5 -17.18 3.69 5.04
CA PRO A 5 -16.21 3.99 6.08
C PRO A 5 -15.33 2.78 6.36
N TYR A 6 -14.04 2.94 6.19
CA TYR A 6 -13.04 1.93 6.53
C TYR A 6 -12.21 2.41 7.70
N LEU A 7 -11.89 1.49 8.61
CA LEU A 7 -10.88 1.74 9.65
C LEU A 7 -9.51 1.50 9.03
N ILE A 8 -8.74 2.56 8.90
CA ILE A 8 -7.40 2.50 8.30
C ILE A 8 -6.36 2.63 9.40
N ASP A 9 -5.45 1.66 9.46
CA ASP A 9 -4.31 1.66 10.37
C ASP A 9 -3.09 2.22 9.65
N TYR A 10 -2.60 3.35 10.12
CA TYR A 10 -1.44 4.03 9.57
C TYR A 10 -0.14 3.71 10.31
N ASP A 11 -0.16 2.83 11.32
CA ASP A 11 1.03 2.53 12.12
C ASP A 11 2.19 1.99 11.27
N PHE A 12 1.87 1.24 10.23
CA PHE A 12 2.88 0.67 9.31
C PHE A 12 3.45 1.70 8.33
N ASP A 13 2.88 2.90 8.29
CA ASP A 13 3.41 4.01 7.51
C ASP A 13 4.37 4.90 8.31
N ALA A 14 4.54 4.62 9.59
CA ALA A 14 5.37 5.41 10.49
C ALA A 14 6.85 5.36 10.08
N HIS A 15 7.53 6.47 10.29
CA HIS A 15 8.97 6.55 10.06
C HIS A 15 9.72 5.56 10.97
N GLY A 16 10.62 4.79 10.39
CA GLY A 16 11.40 3.80 11.15
C GLY A 16 10.65 2.54 11.53
N GLN A 17 9.49 2.28 10.93
CA GLN A 17 8.69 1.09 11.21
C GLN A 17 9.48 -0.19 10.88
N ILE A 18 9.52 -1.13 11.84
CA ILE A 18 10.39 -2.30 11.80
C ILE A 18 10.11 -3.23 10.61
N GLN A 19 8.84 -3.35 10.19
CA GLN A 19 8.48 -4.19 9.03
C GLN A 19 8.89 -3.58 7.70
N ASN A 20 9.14 -2.27 7.67
CA ASN A 20 9.68 -1.56 6.51
C ASN A 20 8.91 -1.81 5.22
N ARG A 21 7.58 -1.80 5.28
CA ARG A 21 6.70 -2.13 4.14
C ARG A 21 6.87 -1.18 2.97
N TYR A 22 7.25 0.07 3.23
CA TYR A 22 7.58 1.06 2.22
C TYR A 22 8.63 0.56 1.22
N CYS A 23 9.57 -0.28 1.69
CA CYS A 23 10.70 -0.76 0.91
C CYS A 23 10.53 -2.15 0.33
N ARG A 24 9.42 -2.86 0.64
CA ARG A 24 9.36 -4.31 0.46
C ARG A 24 8.51 -4.79 -0.70
N SER A 25 8.12 -3.91 -1.61
CA SER A 25 7.35 -4.31 -2.79
C SER A 25 7.61 -3.32 -3.93
N ASP A 26 6.96 -3.55 -5.05
CA ASP A 26 7.20 -2.83 -6.30
C ASP A 26 6.89 -1.33 -6.21
N HIS A 27 6.03 -0.92 -5.30
CA HIS A 27 5.68 0.49 -5.12
C HIS A 27 6.90 1.35 -4.78
N TYR A 28 7.92 0.79 -4.14
CA TYR A 28 9.14 1.53 -3.81
C TYR A 28 9.86 2.05 -5.06
N MET A 29 9.83 1.28 -6.14
CA MET A 29 10.49 1.67 -7.39
C MET A 29 9.90 2.96 -7.96
N TYR A 30 8.61 3.20 -7.73
CA TYR A 30 7.97 4.46 -8.09
C TYR A 30 8.26 5.56 -7.07
N ALA A 31 8.19 5.23 -5.79
CA ALA A 31 8.44 6.19 -4.71
C ALA A 31 9.83 6.80 -4.80
N ARG A 32 10.84 6.00 -5.14
CA ARG A 32 12.22 6.48 -5.26
C ARG A 32 12.42 7.51 -6.37
N THR A 33 11.50 7.58 -7.31
CA THR A 33 11.52 8.57 -8.39
C THR A 33 10.64 9.78 -8.11
N GLY A 34 10.05 9.86 -6.91
CA GLY A 34 9.22 10.99 -6.51
C GLY A 34 7.76 10.87 -6.94
N ILE A 35 7.30 9.67 -7.27
CA ILE A 35 5.91 9.41 -7.65
C ILE A 35 5.12 9.03 -6.40
N PRO A 36 3.95 9.65 -6.15
CA PRO A 36 3.09 9.26 -5.03
C PRO A 36 2.66 7.81 -5.15
N ILE A 37 2.71 7.09 -4.03
CA ILE A 37 2.35 5.67 -3.97
C ILE A 37 1.37 5.43 -2.83
N ALA A 38 0.65 4.31 -2.92
CA ALA A 38 -0.15 3.78 -1.82
C ALA A 38 0.08 2.28 -1.72
N TYR A 39 0.28 1.81 -0.50
CA TYR A 39 0.42 0.39 -0.20
C TYR A 39 -0.73 0.01 0.73
N ILE A 40 -1.59 -0.90 0.27
CA ILE A 40 -2.80 -1.30 0.99
C ILE A 40 -2.67 -2.77 1.33
N SER A 41 -2.81 -3.09 2.62
CA SER A 41 -2.63 -4.45 3.12
C SER A 41 -3.55 -4.71 4.30
N ARG A 42 -3.91 -5.97 4.50
CA ARG A 42 -4.60 -6.45 5.69
C ARG A 42 -3.66 -7.17 6.66
N GLY A 43 -2.37 -7.02 6.46
CA GLY A 43 -1.34 -7.67 7.27
C GLY A 43 -0.82 -8.95 6.62
N TYR A 44 0.07 -9.60 7.33
CA TYR A 44 0.63 -10.89 6.92
C TYR A 44 -0.10 -12.03 7.61
N HIS A 45 -0.25 -13.15 6.91
CA HIS A 45 -0.88 -14.38 7.43
C HIS A 45 0.14 -15.51 7.54
N GLN A 46 -0.27 -16.60 8.19
CA GLN A 46 0.64 -17.71 8.46
C GLN A 46 1.21 -18.39 7.21
N ASP A 47 0.49 -18.31 6.08
CA ASP A 47 0.91 -18.91 4.81
C ASP A 47 1.72 -17.97 3.92
N TYR A 48 2.02 -16.75 4.40
CA TYR A 48 2.70 -15.71 3.63
C TYR A 48 4.05 -16.21 3.09
N HIS A 49 4.21 -16.14 1.78
CA HIS A 49 5.37 -16.64 1.04
C HIS A 49 5.67 -18.14 1.23
N LEU A 50 4.65 -18.92 1.58
CA LEU A 50 4.77 -20.37 1.74
C LEU A 50 4.03 -21.11 0.63
N VAL A 51 4.43 -22.38 0.39
CA VAL A 51 3.75 -23.23 -0.59
C VAL A 51 2.31 -23.57 -0.20
N THR A 52 1.96 -23.36 1.06
CA THR A 52 0.60 -23.57 1.60
C THR A 52 -0.34 -22.41 1.32
N ASP A 53 0.14 -21.33 0.73
CA ASP A 53 -0.68 -20.16 0.38
C ASP A 53 -1.48 -20.48 -0.89
N GLU A 54 -2.71 -20.92 -0.70
CA GLU A 54 -3.57 -21.43 -1.77
C GLU A 54 -4.88 -20.64 -1.88
N PRO A 55 -5.50 -20.57 -3.07
CA PRO A 55 -6.70 -19.75 -3.30
C PRO A 55 -7.89 -20.09 -2.41
N GLN A 56 -8.05 -21.34 -1.99
CA GLN A 56 -9.18 -21.74 -1.14
C GLN A 56 -9.18 -21.08 0.24
N TYR A 57 -8.06 -20.55 0.69
CA TYR A 57 -7.96 -19.88 1.99
C TYR A 57 -8.23 -18.38 1.93
N ILE A 58 -8.53 -17.84 0.76
CA ILE A 58 -8.80 -16.40 0.60
C ILE A 58 -10.18 -16.09 1.18
N ASN A 59 -10.24 -15.03 1.99
CA ASN A 59 -11.50 -14.41 2.37
C ASN A 59 -12.01 -13.56 1.21
N TYR A 60 -12.81 -14.14 0.33
CA TYR A 60 -13.25 -13.49 -0.90
C TYR A 60 -14.15 -12.28 -0.65
N GLU A 61 -14.97 -12.33 0.41
CA GLU A 61 -15.79 -11.17 0.79
C GLU A 61 -14.91 -9.97 1.19
N GLY A 62 -13.89 -10.21 2.03
CA GLY A 62 -12.92 -9.19 2.41
C GLY A 62 -12.11 -8.70 1.22
N LEU A 63 -11.70 -9.60 0.32
CA LEU A 63 -11.00 -9.24 -0.91
C LEU A 63 -11.82 -8.28 -1.76
N ALA A 64 -13.10 -8.56 -1.96
CA ALA A 64 -14.00 -7.71 -2.73
C ALA A 64 -14.14 -6.31 -2.10
N LYS A 65 -14.24 -6.24 -0.78
CA LYS A 65 -14.33 -4.96 -0.06
C LYS A 65 -13.08 -4.12 -0.23
N VAL A 66 -11.91 -4.72 -0.07
CA VAL A 66 -10.63 -4.01 -0.25
C VAL A 66 -10.46 -3.58 -1.71
N ALA A 67 -10.79 -4.43 -2.66
CA ALA A 67 -10.74 -4.08 -4.08
C ALA A 67 -11.66 -2.89 -4.40
N GLY A 68 -12.86 -2.84 -3.81
CA GLY A 68 -13.76 -1.71 -3.93
C GLY A 68 -13.17 -0.42 -3.37
N PHE A 69 -12.53 -0.49 -2.23
CA PHE A 69 -11.82 0.65 -1.64
C PHE A 69 -10.70 1.16 -2.55
N VAL A 70 -9.88 0.26 -3.06
CA VAL A 70 -8.78 0.61 -3.97
C VAL A 70 -9.32 1.26 -5.25
N ARG A 71 -10.40 0.71 -5.79
CA ARG A 71 -11.07 1.31 -6.96
C ARG A 71 -11.51 2.75 -6.67
N ASP A 72 -12.15 2.99 -5.52
CA ASP A 72 -12.65 4.32 -5.16
C ASP A 72 -11.50 5.31 -5.01
N VAL A 73 -10.41 4.90 -4.40
CA VAL A 73 -9.19 5.73 -4.29
C VAL A 73 -8.62 6.03 -5.67
N ALA A 74 -8.51 5.02 -6.53
CA ALA A 74 -7.95 5.18 -7.87
C ALA A 74 -8.80 6.14 -8.71
N VAL A 75 -10.12 6.03 -8.65
CA VAL A 75 -11.03 6.93 -9.38
C VAL A 75 -10.90 8.36 -8.85
N ALA A 76 -10.87 8.53 -7.52
CA ALA A 76 -10.72 9.85 -6.92
C ALA A 76 -9.42 10.54 -7.32
N VAL A 77 -8.31 9.79 -7.33
CA VAL A 77 -7.01 10.32 -7.72
C VAL A 77 -6.98 10.62 -9.23
N ALA A 78 -7.52 9.74 -10.07
CA ALA A 78 -7.53 9.91 -11.52
C ALA A 78 -8.35 11.14 -11.96
N ASN A 79 -9.38 11.50 -11.20
CA ASN A 79 -10.25 12.64 -11.52
C ASN A 79 -9.77 13.96 -10.88
N ARG A 80 -8.63 13.98 -10.21
CA ARG A 80 -8.09 15.22 -9.65
C ARG A 80 -7.54 16.12 -10.75
N ASP A 81 -7.73 17.42 -10.59
CA ASP A 81 -7.11 18.44 -11.44
C ASP A 81 -5.64 18.65 -11.08
N ASP A 82 -5.29 18.42 -9.80
CA ASP A 82 -3.96 18.62 -9.26
C ASP A 82 -3.24 17.29 -9.07
N ARG A 83 -1.91 17.32 -9.18
CA ARG A 83 -1.08 16.18 -8.82
C ARG A 83 -1.13 15.94 -7.31
N VAL A 84 -1.24 14.68 -6.90
CA VAL A 84 -1.16 14.28 -5.49
C VAL A 84 0.24 14.60 -4.96
N ARG A 85 0.29 15.20 -3.76
CA ARG A 85 1.57 15.50 -3.10
C ARG A 85 2.17 14.25 -2.48
N VAL A 86 3.49 14.12 -2.62
CA VAL A 86 4.27 13.13 -1.90
C VAL A 86 4.56 13.67 -0.50
N ASP A 87 4.15 12.93 0.53
CA ASP A 87 4.32 13.34 1.93
C ASP A 87 5.63 12.90 2.57
N LYS A 88 6.36 11.98 1.92
CA LYS A 88 7.69 11.53 2.36
C LYS A 88 8.78 12.12 1.48
N PRO A 89 9.98 12.41 2.03
CA PRO A 89 11.10 12.87 1.23
C PRO A 89 11.46 11.84 0.16
N LYS A 90 11.90 12.32 -1.01
CA LYS A 90 12.40 11.44 -2.06
C LYS A 90 13.64 10.70 -1.55
N PRO A 91 13.64 9.35 -1.56
CA PRO A 91 14.79 8.60 -1.06
C PRO A 91 16.01 8.73 -1.94
N ASN A 92 17.20 8.58 -1.35
CA ASN A 92 18.42 8.50 -2.11
C ASN A 92 18.48 7.15 -2.85
N PRO A 93 18.50 7.13 -4.19
CA PRO A 93 18.49 5.87 -4.95
C PRO A 93 19.78 5.06 -4.80
N LEU A 94 20.87 5.68 -4.30
CA LEU A 94 22.15 5.00 -4.09
C LEU A 94 22.27 4.40 -2.70
N ALA A 95 21.37 4.71 -1.78
CA ALA A 95 21.33 4.18 -0.43
C ALA A 95 20.37 3.01 -0.31
N ALA A 96 20.55 2.17 0.73
CA ALA A 96 19.57 1.14 1.08
C ALA A 96 18.24 1.81 1.46
N CYS A 97 17.11 1.20 1.05
CA CYS A 97 15.80 1.74 1.38
C CYS A 97 15.53 1.63 2.89
N GLN A 98 15.09 2.74 3.48
CA GLN A 98 14.62 2.81 4.86
C GLN A 98 13.31 3.59 4.91
N GLN A 99 12.35 3.02 5.62
CA GLN A 99 11.07 3.67 5.85
C GLN A 99 11.16 4.83 6.83
#